data_a478b03e1de5395e3d5d80576d20b31d
#
_entry.id   a478b03e1de5395e3d5d80576d20b31d
#
_cell.length_a   1.000
_cell.length_b   1.000
_cell.length_c   1.000
_cell.angle_alpha   90.00
_cell.angle_beta   90.00
_cell.angle_gamma   90.00
#
_symmetry.space_group_name_H-M   'P 1'
#
loop_
_entity.id
_entity.type
_entity.pdbx_description
1 polymer ?
#
loop_
_entity_poly.entity_id
_entity_poly.type
_entity_poly.pdbx_seq_one_letter_code
_entity_poly.pdbx_strand_id
1 'polypeptide(L)'
;ILLIPKTEQDRNSLYNLDIVAEGRKIADKVWFMQEGPAWIFQDLPLHQQFWHYNVLVEVDGILCENKTDIPYFRGLVDGDKPIWDIPSVMVEDHIKGALNTIKEEKVIIGGNFCKWYGGFDSYIAAHEFNCPIFAPSMGRKIENEEQIENLTHFPYMEWGTWIKTLSSFKYAIHLMPTIAAGTFAMNCGYLGIPCIGYNQADTQRIIHPDLSINLGDLDKARKLAKKLRNDKDFYVYCSKTSQENYNTFFSELSFLKHMNKIL
;
A
#
# COMPACT_ATOMS: atom_id res chain seq x y z
N ILE A 1 -0.34 20.44 3.28
CA ILE A 1 -0.99 19.31 2.59
C ILE A 1 -2.26 18.96 3.35
N LEU A 2 -3.39 18.96 2.65
CA LEU A 2 -4.66 18.42 3.16
C LEU A 2 -4.71 16.93 2.88
N LEU A 3 -4.56 16.12 3.91
CA LEU A 3 -4.77 14.69 3.82
C LEU A 3 -6.24 14.38 4.10
N ILE A 4 -6.94 13.83 3.11
CA ILE A 4 -8.33 13.39 3.29
C ILE A 4 -8.34 11.92 3.74
N PRO A 5 -8.75 11.66 5.00
CA PRO A 5 -8.74 10.31 5.56
C PRO A 5 -9.85 9.45 4.96
N LYS A 6 -9.65 8.14 4.94
CA LYS A 6 -10.66 7.17 4.44
C LYS A 6 -11.67 6.75 5.48
N THR A 7 -11.43 6.98 6.78
CA THR A 7 -12.39 6.57 7.83
C THR A 7 -13.59 7.51 7.86
N GLU A 8 -14.79 6.94 7.99
CA GLU A 8 -16.03 7.72 7.99
C GLU A 8 -16.09 8.71 9.16
N GLN A 9 -15.65 8.28 10.34
CA GLN A 9 -15.67 9.12 11.55
C GLN A 9 -14.80 10.36 11.38
N ASP A 10 -13.61 10.22 10.83
CA ASP A 10 -12.67 11.32 10.65
C ASP A 10 -13.15 12.27 9.54
N ARG A 11 -13.76 11.75 8.47
CA ARG A 11 -14.31 12.55 7.38
C ARG A 11 -15.52 13.37 7.78
N ASN A 12 -16.43 12.82 8.57
CA ASN A 12 -17.70 13.48 8.91
C ASN A 12 -17.50 14.84 9.59
N SER A 13 -16.40 15.02 10.31
CA SER A 13 -16.05 16.32 10.91
C SER A 13 -15.62 17.38 9.89
N LEU A 14 -15.18 16.96 8.69
CA LEU A 14 -14.65 17.85 7.65
C LEU A 14 -15.72 18.39 6.70
N TYR A 15 -16.81 17.63 6.45
CA TYR A 15 -17.79 18.00 5.41
C TYR A 15 -18.56 19.30 5.66
N ASN A 16 -18.54 19.85 6.85
CA ASN A 16 -19.16 21.12 7.19
C ASN A 16 -18.17 22.29 7.17
N LEU A 17 -16.92 22.06 6.76
CA LEU A 17 -15.87 23.07 6.74
C LEU A 17 -15.42 23.34 5.31
N ASP A 18 -15.15 24.60 5.00
CA ASP A 18 -14.32 24.98 3.88
C ASP A 18 -12.85 24.76 4.26
N ILE A 19 -12.38 23.52 4.12
CA ILE A 19 -11.03 23.14 4.57
C ILE A 19 -9.92 23.80 3.74
N VAL A 20 -10.20 24.19 2.49
CA VAL A 20 -9.24 24.91 1.66
C VAL A 20 -9.07 26.32 2.18
N ALA A 21 -10.18 27.03 2.46
CA ALA A 21 -10.13 28.36 3.08
C ALA A 21 -9.46 28.34 4.46
N GLU A 22 -9.73 27.32 5.30
CA GLU A 22 -9.04 27.14 6.57
C GLU A 22 -7.53 26.92 6.37
N GLY A 23 -7.15 26.08 5.40
CA GLY A 23 -5.74 25.86 5.03
C GLY A 23 -5.03 27.14 4.59
N ARG A 24 -5.71 28.01 3.82
CA ARG A 24 -5.16 29.29 3.34
C ARG A 24 -4.94 30.33 4.44
N LYS A 25 -5.50 30.14 5.64
CA LYS A 25 -5.20 31.00 6.80
C LYS A 25 -3.80 30.74 7.39
N ILE A 26 -3.21 29.60 7.11
CA ILE A 26 -1.94 29.14 7.70
C ILE A 26 -0.86 28.80 6.68
N ALA A 27 -1.19 28.81 5.38
CA ALA A 27 -0.26 28.45 4.31
C ALA A 27 -0.59 29.20 3.00
N ASP A 28 0.43 29.57 2.24
CA ASP A 28 0.29 30.22 0.93
C ASP A 28 -0.25 29.28 -0.15
N LYS A 29 0.04 27.97 -0.02
CA LYS A 29 -0.42 26.94 -0.94
C LYS A 29 -1.05 25.77 -0.18
N VAL A 30 -2.15 25.26 -0.70
CA VAL A 30 -2.89 24.11 -0.16
C VAL A 30 -2.89 22.98 -1.18
N TRP A 31 -2.31 21.86 -0.83
CA TRP A 31 -2.22 20.67 -1.66
C TRP A 31 -3.15 19.59 -1.14
N PHE A 32 -3.84 18.92 -2.06
CA PHE A 32 -4.70 17.78 -1.74
C PHE A 32 -3.93 16.48 -1.79
N MET A 33 -4.23 15.59 -0.86
CA MET A 33 -3.83 14.18 -0.86
C MET A 33 -4.93 13.37 -0.18
N GLN A 34 -5.23 12.18 -0.68
CA GLN A 34 -6.19 11.30 -0.02
C GLN A 34 -5.56 9.96 0.34
N GLU A 35 -6.07 9.38 1.40
CA GLU A 35 -5.78 8.00 1.77
C GLU A 35 -6.69 7.05 0.99
N GLY A 36 -6.11 6.01 0.37
CA GLY A 36 -6.86 5.00 -0.36
C GLY A 36 -6.95 5.26 -1.87
N PRO A 37 -7.79 4.49 -2.59
CA PRO A 37 -7.88 4.59 -4.05
C PRO A 37 -8.47 5.93 -4.50
N ALA A 38 -8.02 6.39 -5.67
CA ALA A 38 -8.43 7.69 -6.24
C ALA A 38 -9.95 7.89 -6.31
N TRP A 39 -10.69 6.83 -6.53
CA TRP A 39 -12.15 6.83 -6.67
C TRP A 39 -12.94 6.64 -5.35
N ILE A 40 -12.29 6.55 -4.20
CA ILE A 40 -12.93 6.16 -2.92
C ILE A 40 -14.12 7.04 -2.52
N PHE A 41 -14.11 8.29 -2.92
CA PHE A 41 -15.18 9.22 -2.60
C PHE A 41 -16.50 8.90 -3.34
N GLN A 42 -16.46 8.11 -4.42
CA GLN A 42 -17.67 7.73 -5.17
C GLN A 42 -18.61 6.79 -4.38
N ASP A 43 -18.12 6.13 -3.35
CA ASP A 43 -18.93 5.33 -2.42
C ASP A 43 -19.63 6.19 -1.33
N LEU A 44 -19.43 7.52 -1.34
CA LEU A 44 -19.96 8.44 -0.35
C LEU A 44 -21.35 8.97 -0.77
N PRO A 45 -22.15 9.50 0.18
CA PRO A 45 -23.37 10.26 -0.15
C PRO A 45 -23.07 11.41 -1.13
N LEU A 46 -24.03 11.72 -2.01
CA LEU A 46 -23.83 12.64 -3.12
C LEU A 46 -23.29 14.02 -2.69
N HIS A 47 -23.80 14.59 -1.59
CA HIS A 47 -23.32 15.88 -1.07
C HIS A 47 -21.84 15.84 -0.65
N GLN A 48 -21.36 14.68 -0.18
CA GLN A 48 -19.95 14.48 0.18
C GLN A 48 -19.09 14.29 -1.06
N GLN A 49 -19.61 13.66 -2.12
CA GLN A 49 -18.92 13.57 -3.40
C GLN A 49 -18.68 14.95 -4.00
N PHE A 50 -19.71 15.85 -3.97
CA PHE A 50 -19.55 17.21 -4.46
C PHE A 50 -18.64 18.07 -3.58
N TRP A 51 -18.70 17.90 -2.25
CA TRP A 51 -17.73 18.55 -1.37
C TRP A 51 -16.29 18.15 -1.74
N HIS A 52 -16.04 16.86 -1.94
CA HIS A 52 -14.73 16.33 -2.32
C HIS A 52 -14.28 16.91 -3.67
N TYR A 53 -15.18 16.97 -4.65
CA TYR A 53 -14.91 17.56 -5.94
C TYR A 53 -14.55 19.07 -5.82
N ASN A 54 -15.29 19.82 -5.02
CA ASN A 54 -15.00 21.24 -4.78
C ASN A 54 -13.60 21.43 -4.17
N VAL A 55 -13.21 20.58 -3.21
CA VAL A 55 -11.86 20.59 -2.65
C VAL A 55 -10.81 20.38 -3.75
N LEU A 56 -11.00 19.40 -4.63
CA LEU A 56 -10.08 19.14 -5.75
C LEU A 56 -9.95 20.33 -6.70
N VAL A 57 -11.06 21.03 -6.94
CA VAL A 57 -11.07 22.22 -7.82
C VAL A 57 -10.38 23.43 -7.18
N GLU A 58 -10.52 23.60 -5.86
CA GLU A 58 -10.03 24.78 -5.16
C GLU A 58 -8.56 24.72 -4.72
N VAL A 59 -8.01 23.53 -4.47
CA VAL A 59 -6.61 23.38 -4.06
C VAL A 59 -5.63 23.82 -5.14
N ASP A 60 -4.41 24.18 -4.73
CA ASP A 60 -3.34 24.62 -5.64
C ASP A 60 -2.68 23.46 -6.40
N GLY A 61 -2.81 22.23 -5.91
CA GLY A 61 -2.29 21.04 -6.56
C GLY A 61 -2.74 19.75 -5.89
N ILE A 62 -2.47 18.64 -6.55
CA ILE A 62 -2.88 17.29 -6.11
C ILE A 62 -1.64 16.40 -6.03
N LEU A 63 -1.53 15.66 -4.95
CA LEU A 63 -0.51 14.66 -4.70
C LEU A 63 -1.12 13.26 -4.76
N CYS A 64 -0.55 12.38 -5.60
CA CYS A 64 -1.01 11.02 -5.80
C CYS A 64 0.02 10.02 -5.27
N GLU A 65 -0.41 8.96 -4.63
CA GLU A 65 0.48 7.88 -4.16
C GLU A 65 0.98 6.98 -5.31
N ASN A 66 0.24 6.96 -6.42
CA ASN A 66 0.58 6.17 -7.60
C ASN A 66 0.52 7.02 -8.88
N LYS A 67 1.45 6.80 -9.79
CA LYS A 67 1.42 7.46 -11.12
C LYS A 67 0.15 7.12 -11.92
N THR A 68 -0.40 5.95 -11.69
CA THR A 68 -1.64 5.50 -12.34
C THR A 68 -2.87 6.32 -11.94
N ASP A 69 -2.82 7.05 -10.83
CA ASP A 69 -3.92 7.90 -10.37
C ASP A 69 -3.90 9.30 -11.04
N ILE A 70 -2.76 9.73 -11.59
CA ILE A 70 -2.63 11.04 -12.23
C ILE A 70 -3.67 11.27 -13.35
N PRO A 71 -3.88 10.35 -14.32
CA PRO A 71 -4.90 10.53 -15.34
C PRO A 71 -6.31 10.66 -14.77
N TYR A 72 -6.62 9.95 -13.69
CA TYR A 72 -7.91 10.04 -13.02
C TYR A 72 -8.17 11.46 -12.48
N PHE A 73 -7.24 11.98 -11.68
CA PHE A 73 -7.36 13.33 -11.14
C PHE A 73 -7.30 14.40 -12.25
N ARG A 74 -6.50 14.18 -13.29
CA ARG A 74 -6.45 15.08 -14.46
C ARG A 74 -7.81 15.17 -15.16
N GLY A 75 -8.59 14.09 -15.19
CA GLY A 75 -9.95 14.07 -15.74
C GLY A 75 -11.00 14.77 -14.86
N LEU A 76 -10.69 15.00 -13.58
CA LEU A 76 -11.60 15.66 -12.64
C LEU A 76 -11.38 17.18 -12.55
N VAL A 77 -10.19 17.66 -12.84
CA VAL A 77 -9.85 19.10 -12.70
C VAL A 77 -9.43 19.67 -14.03
N ASP A 78 -9.81 20.94 -14.26
CA ASP A 78 -9.48 21.67 -15.47
C ASP A 78 -8.07 22.27 -15.46
N GLY A 79 -7.54 22.54 -16.66
CA GLY A 79 -6.37 23.36 -16.88
C GLY A 79 -5.04 22.71 -16.45
N ASP A 80 -4.10 23.59 -16.12
CA ASP A 80 -2.70 23.24 -15.82
C ASP A 80 -2.45 23.01 -14.32
N LYS A 81 -3.50 22.65 -13.55
CA LYS A 81 -3.33 22.36 -12.11
C LYS A 81 -2.24 21.30 -11.92
N PRO A 82 -1.22 21.57 -11.09
CA PRO A 82 -0.16 20.60 -10.81
C PRO A 82 -0.71 19.32 -10.18
N ILE A 83 -0.38 18.18 -10.76
CA ILE A 83 -0.65 16.85 -10.20
C ILE A 83 0.65 16.06 -10.22
N TRP A 84 1.12 15.68 -9.05
CA TRP A 84 2.39 14.99 -8.86
C TRP A 84 2.20 13.64 -8.18
N ASP A 85 2.98 12.65 -8.58
CA ASP A 85 3.14 11.44 -7.80
C ASP A 85 4.12 11.72 -6.66
N ILE A 86 3.81 11.21 -5.47
CA ILE A 86 4.73 11.18 -4.34
C ILE A 86 4.88 9.73 -3.87
N PRO A 87 6.10 9.24 -3.72
CA PRO A 87 6.29 7.88 -3.23
C PRO A 87 5.79 7.77 -1.78
N SER A 88 5.19 6.65 -1.45
CA SER A 88 4.96 6.30 -0.05
C SER A 88 6.28 6.27 0.71
N VAL A 89 6.26 6.59 2.01
CA VAL A 89 7.47 6.64 2.85
C VAL A 89 7.30 5.87 4.14
N MET A 90 8.37 5.25 4.60
CA MET A 90 8.49 4.69 5.95
C MET A 90 9.44 5.54 6.78
N VAL A 91 9.11 5.78 8.06
CA VAL A 91 10.01 6.46 9.01
C VAL A 91 11.00 5.42 9.55
N GLU A 92 12.12 5.25 8.84
CA GLU A 92 13.07 4.15 9.07
C GLU A 92 13.72 4.21 10.44
N ASP A 93 13.95 5.41 11.00
CA ASP A 93 14.59 5.58 12.31
C ASP A 93 13.83 4.89 13.46
N HIS A 94 12.50 4.76 13.33
CA HIS A 94 11.69 4.10 14.35
C HIS A 94 11.83 2.58 14.39
N ILE A 95 12.45 1.97 13.37
CA ILE A 95 12.57 0.51 13.23
C ILE A 95 14.02 0.03 13.14
N LYS A 96 15.00 0.91 13.11
CA LYS A 96 16.41 0.55 13.09
C LYS A 96 16.77 -0.27 14.33
N GLY A 97 17.38 -1.44 14.13
CA GLY A 97 17.87 -2.33 15.20
C GLY A 97 16.85 -3.33 15.76
N ALA A 98 15.60 -3.34 15.28
CA ALA A 98 14.57 -4.25 15.78
C ALA A 98 14.34 -5.48 14.87
N LEU A 99 15.16 -5.68 13.84
CA LEU A 99 14.89 -6.63 12.77
C LEU A 99 15.48 -8.01 13.03
N ASN A 100 14.69 -9.06 12.73
CA ASN A 100 15.21 -10.43 12.69
C ASN A 100 16.04 -10.63 11.41
N THR A 101 17.25 -11.14 11.57
CA THR A 101 18.14 -11.46 10.44
C THR A 101 17.86 -12.86 9.87
N ILE A 102 17.22 -13.72 10.64
CA ILE A 102 16.89 -15.09 10.24
C ILE A 102 15.46 -15.13 9.73
N LYS A 103 15.28 -15.59 8.48
CA LYS A 103 13.97 -15.82 7.88
C LYS A 103 13.50 -17.24 8.17
N GLU A 104 12.29 -17.38 8.66
CA GLU A 104 11.63 -18.65 8.91
C GLU A 104 10.79 -19.08 7.69
N GLU A 105 10.69 -20.39 7.44
CA GLU A 105 9.85 -20.97 6.37
C GLU A 105 8.36 -20.75 6.70
N LYS A 106 7.88 -19.54 6.47
CA LYS A 106 6.49 -19.14 6.65
C LYS A 106 6.13 -18.02 5.69
N VAL A 107 4.85 -17.94 5.34
CA VAL A 107 4.30 -16.93 4.43
C VAL A 107 3.30 -16.05 5.14
N ILE A 108 3.34 -14.76 4.84
CA ILE A 108 2.36 -13.78 5.28
C ILE A 108 1.50 -13.32 4.08
N ILE A 109 0.18 -13.32 4.23
CA ILE A 109 -0.72 -12.65 3.29
C ILE A 109 -0.91 -11.20 3.71
N GLY A 110 -0.96 -10.28 2.75
CA GLY A 110 -0.91 -8.83 3.03
C GLY A 110 -2.20 -8.20 3.52
N GLY A 111 -3.30 -8.93 3.57
CA GLY A 111 -4.58 -8.33 3.91
C GLY A 111 -5.68 -9.30 4.31
N ASN A 112 -6.76 -8.74 4.84
CA ASN A 112 -7.96 -9.45 5.26
C ASN A 112 -8.76 -10.01 4.08
N PHE A 113 -9.72 -10.90 4.37
CA PHE A 113 -10.56 -11.59 3.36
C PHE A 113 -11.67 -10.71 2.78
N CYS A 114 -11.59 -9.41 2.90
CA CYS A 114 -12.54 -8.52 2.24
C CYS A 114 -12.10 -8.17 0.81
N LYS A 115 -13.08 -7.74 0.01
CA LYS A 115 -12.91 -7.34 -1.40
C LYS A 115 -11.74 -6.39 -1.64
N TRP A 116 -11.50 -5.46 -0.70
CA TRP A 116 -10.50 -4.39 -0.85
C TRP A 116 -9.06 -4.88 -0.74
N TYR A 117 -8.83 -5.95 0.05
CA TYR A 117 -7.48 -6.42 0.37
C TYR A 117 -7.10 -7.73 -0.33
N GLY A 118 -8.05 -8.44 -0.97
CA GLY A 118 -7.78 -9.65 -1.72
C GLY A 118 -7.20 -10.80 -0.88
N GLY A 119 -7.61 -10.90 0.39
CA GLY A 119 -7.11 -11.92 1.31
C GLY A 119 -7.40 -13.33 0.83
N PHE A 120 -8.60 -13.58 0.23
CA PHE A 120 -8.96 -14.89 -0.29
C PHE A 120 -7.99 -15.35 -1.41
N ASP A 121 -7.77 -14.52 -2.42
CA ASP A 121 -6.86 -14.86 -3.52
C ASP A 121 -5.42 -15.06 -3.02
N SER A 122 -4.99 -14.19 -2.10
CA SER A 122 -3.68 -14.29 -1.46
C SER A 122 -3.53 -15.59 -0.67
N TYR A 123 -4.56 -15.99 0.08
CA TYR A 123 -4.58 -17.24 0.84
C TYR A 123 -4.50 -18.46 -0.09
N ILE A 124 -5.30 -18.52 -1.16
CA ILE A 124 -5.26 -19.60 -2.14
C ILE A 124 -3.88 -19.74 -2.78
N ALA A 125 -3.25 -18.62 -3.16
CA ALA A 125 -1.92 -18.68 -3.75
C ALA A 125 -0.83 -19.01 -2.71
N ALA A 126 -1.00 -18.62 -1.44
CA ALA A 126 -0.05 -18.91 -0.36
C ALA A 126 0.12 -20.41 -0.07
N HIS A 127 -0.88 -21.24 -0.33
CA HIS A 127 -0.77 -22.69 -0.19
C HIS A 127 0.38 -23.30 -1.01
N GLU A 128 0.78 -22.66 -2.11
CA GLU A 128 1.86 -23.15 -2.96
C GLU A 128 3.25 -23.08 -2.30
N PHE A 129 3.39 -22.30 -1.22
CA PHE A 129 4.62 -22.27 -0.43
C PHE A 129 4.79 -23.52 0.46
N ASN A 130 3.70 -24.25 0.72
CA ASN A 130 3.70 -25.45 1.56
C ASN A 130 4.34 -25.22 2.94
N CYS A 131 4.02 -24.10 3.57
CA CYS A 131 4.49 -23.71 4.89
C CYS A 131 3.35 -22.99 5.65
N PRO A 132 3.50 -22.72 6.96
CA PRO A 132 2.48 -22.03 7.74
C PRO A 132 2.10 -20.67 7.14
N ILE A 133 0.78 -20.39 7.07
CA ILE A 133 0.22 -19.16 6.51
C ILE A 133 -0.26 -18.27 7.65
N PHE A 134 0.07 -16.98 7.56
CA PHE A 134 -0.31 -15.96 8.52
C PHE A 134 -1.00 -14.80 7.85
N ALA A 135 -1.88 -14.11 8.58
CA ALA A 135 -2.52 -12.87 8.16
C ALA A 135 -2.43 -11.81 9.26
N PRO A 136 -2.19 -10.53 8.92
CA PRO A 136 -2.29 -9.43 9.88
C PRO A 136 -3.75 -9.08 10.17
N SER A 137 -4.03 -8.51 11.32
CA SER A 137 -5.30 -7.85 11.58
C SER A 137 -5.25 -6.42 11.01
N MET A 138 -5.99 -6.18 9.94
CA MET A 138 -6.13 -4.87 9.32
C MET A 138 -7.58 -4.41 9.44
N GLY A 139 -7.84 -3.22 9.88
CA GLY A 139 -9.11 -2.61 10.27
C GLY A 139 -10.45 -3.19 9.75
N ARG A 140 -10.51 -3.63 8.47
CA ARG A 140 -11.68 -4.29 7.89
C ARG A 140 -11.42 -5.78 7.72
N LYS A 141 -12.22 -6.61 8.37
CA LYS A 141 -12.21 -8.07 8.17
C LYS A 141 -13.63 -8.59 8.03
N ILE A 142 -13.75 -9.76 7.45
CA ILE A 142 -15.00 -10.53 7.41
C ILE A 142 -15.16 -11.23 8.77
N GLU A 143 -16.39 -11.41 9.20
CA GLU A 143 -16.70 -12.15 10.42
C GLU A 143 -16.12 -13.57 10.35
N ASN A 144 -15.54 -14.03 11.45
CA ASN A 144 -14.93 -15.35 11.61
C ASN A 144 -13.67 -15.64 10.76
N GLU A 145 -12.95 -14.64 10.25
CA GLU A 145 -11.68 -14.87 9.55
C GLU A 145 -10.66 -15.66 10.39
N GLU A 146 -10.65 -15.45 11.71
CA GLU A 146 -9.79 -16.16 12.65
C GLU A 146 -10.10 -17.67 12.80
N GLN A 147 -11.23 -18.14 12.25
CA GLN A 147 -11.62 -19.55 12.26
C GLN A 147 -11.19 -20.29 10.98
N ILE A 148 -10.54 -19.63 10.04
CA ILE A 148 -10.05 -20.27 8.83
C ILE A 148 -8.98 -21.29 9.18
N GLU A 149 -9.22 -22.54 8.79
CA GLU A 149 -8.28 -23.64 9.01
C GLU A 149 -6.93 -23.37 8.29
N ASN A 150 -5.84 -23.72 8.95
CA ASN A 150 -4.47 -23.53 8.44
C ASN A 150 -4.06 -22.04 8.21
N LEU A 151 -4.77 -21.09 8.82
CA LEU A 151 -4.41 -19.69 8.84
C LEU A 151 -4.22 -19.20 10.28
N THR A 152 -3.05 -18.65 10.59
CA THR A 152 -2.83 -17.97 11.86
C THR A 152 -3.10 -16.48 11.68
N HIS A 153 -4.17 -15.99 12.28
CA HIS A 153 -4.54 -14.59 12.23
C HIS A 153 -3.90 -13.83 13.41
N PHE A 154 -3.06 -12.82 13.11
CA PHE A 154 -2.46 -11.98 14.14
C PHE A 154 -3.48 -10.97 14.70
N PRO A 155 -3.37 -10.62 15.98
CA PRO A 155 -4.06 -9.45 16.50
C PRO A 155 -3.51 -8.17 15.86
N TYR A 156 -4.21 -7.05 16.05
CA TYR A 156 -3.67 -5.73 15.69
C TYR A 156 -2.32 -5.50 16.39
N MET A 157 -1.37 -4.98 15.65
CA MET A 157 -0.03 -4.65 16.15
C MET A 157 0.30 -3.20 15.82
N GLU A 158 0.92 -2.52 16.78
CA GLU A 158 1.58 -1.24 16.51
C GLU A 158 2.67 -1.42 15.44
N TRP A 159 2.90 -0.37 14.65
CA TRP A 159 3.74 -0.45 13.45
C TRP A 159 5.15 -1.00 13.69
N GLY A 160 5.84 -0.58 14.75
CA GLY A 160 7.17 -1.11 15.07
C GLY A 160 7.15 -2.61 15.39
N THR A 161 6.15 -3.08 16.14
CA THR A 161 5.93 -4.49 16.44
C THR A 161 5.59 -5.28 15.17
N TRP A 162 4.78 -4.70 14.30
CA TRP A 162 4.45 -5.28 12.99
C TRP A 162 5.71 -5.51 12.14
N ILE A 163 6.55 -4.49 11.96
CA ILE A 163 7.78 -4.61 11.15
C ILE A 163 8.73 -5.65 11.73
N LYS A 164 8.89 -5.68 13.06
CA LYS A 164 9.67 -6.71 13.75
C LYS A 164 9.11 -8.10 13.50
N THR A 165 7.82 -8.30 13.61
CA THR A 165 7.15 -9.57 13.35
C THR A 165 7.32 -9.98 11.89
N LEU A 166 7.05 -9.05 10.96
CA LEU A 166 7.19 -9.27 9.52
C LEU A 166 8.63 -9.66 9.14
N SER A 167 9.64 -9.10 9.82
CA SER A 167 11.05 -9.35 9.50
C SER A 167 11.47 -10.83 9.58
N SER A 168 10.72 -11.67 10.31
CA SER A 168 10.98 -13.12 10.40
C SER A 168 10.40 -13.94 9.25
N PHE A 169 9.54 -13.37 8.40
CA PHE A 169 8.90 -14.09 7.29
C PHE A 169 9.84 -14.26 6.10
N LYS A 170 9.79 -15.43 5.47
CA LYS A 170 10.53 -15.70 4.24
C LYS A 170 9.77 -15.26 2.99
N TYR A 171 8.44 -15.44 2.97
CA TYR A 171 7.59 -15.17 1.82
C TYR A 171 6.45 -14.22 2.17
N ALA A 172 6.04 -13.45 1.18
CA ALA A 172 4.87 -12.59 1.26
C ALA A 172 4.03 -12.67 -0.01
N ILE A 173 2.72 -12.48 0.13
CA ILE A 173 1.80 -12.40 -0.98
C ILE A 173 0.66 -11.44 -0.67
N HIS A 174 0.36 -10.49 -1.56
CA HIS A 174 -0.70 -9.52 -1.40
C HIS A 174 -1.40 -9.24 -2.73
N LEU A 175 -2.40 -10.03 -3.04
CA LEU A 175 -3.19 -9.88 -4.28
C LEU A 175 -4.32 -8.86 -4.06
N MET A 176 -3.94 -7.64 -3.70
CA MET A 176 -4.88 -6.55 -3.44
C MET A 176 -5.38 -5.93 -4.74
N PRO A 177 -6.70 -6.01 -5.05
CA PRO A 177 -7.25 -5.44 -6.27
C PRO A 177 -7.43 -3.92 -6.21
N THR A 178 -7.26 -3.32 -5.04
CA THR A 178 -7.40 -1.88 -4.81
C THR A 178 -6.05 -1.18 -4.98
N ILE A 179 -6.02 -0.12 -5.78
CA ILE A 179 -4.83 0.73 -5.91
C ILE A 179 -4.83 1.70 -4.73
N ALA A 180 -3.80 1.61 -3.90
CA ALA A 180 -3.56 2.48 -2.75
C ALA A 180 -2.05 2.63 -2.53
N ALA A 181 -1.63 3.22 -1.41
CA ALA A 181 -0.21 3.44 -1.06
C ALA A 181 0.70 2.19 -1.16
N GLY A 182 0.12 0.99 -0.99
CA GLY A 182 0.87 -0.26 -1.12
C GLY A 182 1.94 -0.46 -0.05
N THR A 183 1.69 0.01 1.17
CA THR A 183 2.65 -0.02 2.29
C THR A 183 3.13 -1.43 2.64
N PHE A 184 2.30 -2.46 2.43
CA PHE A 184 2.71 -3.84 2.67
C PHE A 184 3.85 -4.28 1.74
N ALA A 185 3.74 -4.03 0.44
CA ALA A 185 4.81 -4.33 -0.52
C ALA A 185 6.09 -3.55 -0.20
N MET A 186 5.94 -2.29 0.21
CA MET A 186 7.05 -1.45 0.64
C MET A 186 7.75 -1.99 1.90
N ASN A 187 6.99 -2.42 2.92
CA ASN A 187 7.53 -3.06 4.11
C ASN A 187 8.31 -4.34 3.77
N CYS A 188 7.77 -5.16 2.85
CA CYS A 188 8.44 -6.35 2.36
C CYS A 188 9.76 -6.00 1.63
N GLY A 189 9.75 -4.97 0.80
CA GLY A 189 10.96 -4.48 0.10
C GLY A 189 12.06 -4.03 1.06
N TYR A 190 11.72 -3.21 2.05
CA TYR A 190 12.65 -2.80 3.11
C TYR A 190 13.31 -4.00 3.82
N LEU A 191 12.53 -5.03 4.08
CA LEU A 191 12.98 -6.24 4.78
C LEU A 191 13.62 -7.29 3.86
N GLY A 192 13.68 -7.07 2.55
CA GLY A 192 14.17 -8.04 1.57
C GLY A 192 13.30 -9.30 1.51
N ILE A 193 11.99 -9.18 1.72
CA ILE A 193 11.03 -10.28 1.62
C ILE A 193 10.39 -10.24 0.22
N PRO A 194 10.59 -11.27 -0.63
CA PRO A 194 9.90 -11.36 -1.91
C PRO A 194 8.38 -11.35 -1.72
N CYS A 195 7.70 -10.38 -2.35
CA CYS A 195 6.25 -10.21 -2.25
C CYS A 195 5.58 -10.35 -3.61
N ILE A 196 4.71 -11.36 -3.78
CA ILE A 196 3.88 -11.50 -4.97
C ILE A 196 2.67 -10.58 -4.82
N GLY A 197 2.35 -9.79 -5.84
CA GLY A 197 1.22 -8.88 -5.81
C GLY A 197 0.75 -8.42 -7.18
N TYR A 198 -0.40 -7.76 -7.24
CA TYR A 198 -0.89 -7.16 -8.48
C TYR A 198 -0.08 -5.90 -8.83
N ASN A 199 0.22 -5.72 -10.12
CA ASN A 199 1.11 -4.69 -10.66
C ASN A 199 0.52 -3.27 -10.71
N GLN A 200 -0.64 -3.04 -10.10
CA GLN A 200 -1.35 -1.77 -10.20
C GLN A 200 -0.76 -0.69 -9.30
N ALA A 201 -0.31 -1.05 -8.09
CA ALA A 201 0.35 -0.11 -7.18
C ALA A 201 1.84 0.06 -7.55
N ASP A 202 2.33 1.30 -7.52
CA ASP A 202 3.73 1.61 -7.84
C ASP A 202 4.71 0.91 -6.90
N THR A 203 4.39 0.83 -5.62
CA THR A 203 5.20 0.11 -4.63
C THR A 203 5.40 -1.36 -5.00
N GLN A 204 4.33 -2.06 -5.39
CA GLN A 204 4.45 -3.45 -5.83
C GLN A 204 5.24 -3.56 -7.14
N ARG A 205 4.86 -2.78 -8.15
CA ARG A 205 5.43 -2.87 -9.51
C ARG A 205 6.91 -2.52 -9.55
N ILE A 206 7.34 -1.52 -8.78
CA ILE A 206 8.72 -1.04 -8.78
C ILE A 206 9.58 -1.87 -7.83
N ILE A 207 9.09 -2.18 -6.64
CA ILE A 207 9.88 -2.90 -5.63
C ILE A 207 10.04 -4.38 -5.99
N HIS A 208 8.97 -5.02 -6.49
CA HIS A 208 8.92 -6.45 -6.78
C HIS A 208 8.60 -6.74 -8.26
N PRO A 209 9.40 -6.27 -9.24
CA PRO A 209 9.04 -6.32 -10.67
C PRO A 209 8.75 -7.73 -11.17
N ASP A 210 9.59 -8.71 -10.83
CA ASP A 210 9.45 -10.10 -11.28
C ASP A 210 8.36 -10.90 -10.55
N LEU A 211 7.79 -10.31 -9.48
CA LEU A 211 6.71 -10.86 -8.66
C LEU A 211 5.40 -10.09 -8.83
N SER A 212 5.37 -9.15 -9.76
CA SER A 212 4.20 -8.34 -10.10
C SER A 212 3.42 -8.98 -11.24
N ILE A 213 2.13 -9.17 -11.00
CA ILE A 213 1.23 -9.86 -11.94
C ILE A 213 0.02 -8.98 -12.30
N ASN A 214 -0.63 -9.30 -13.41
CA ASN A 214 -1.85 -8.61 -13.79
C ASN A 214 -3.01 -8.93 -12.82
N LEU A 215 -3.91 -7.98 -12.67
CA LEU A 215 -5.11 -8.17 -11.85
C LEU A 215 -5.88 -9.43 -12.28
N GLY A 216 -6.19 -10.29 -11.32
CA GLY A 216 -6.93 -11.54 -11.53
C GLY A 216 -6.11 -12.73 -12.03
N ASP A 217 -4.81 -12.58 -12.29
CA ASP A 217 -3.94 -13.68 -12.78
C ASP A 217 -3.47 -14.58 -11.61
N LEU A 218 -4.42 -15.26 -11.00
CA LEU A 218 -4.17 -16.14 -9.85
C LEU A 218 -3.29 -17.35 -10.23
N ASP A 219 -3.38 -17.85 -11.46
CA ASP A 219 -2.54 -18.95 -11.94
C ASP A 219 -1.06 -18.55 -11.95
N LYS A 220 -0.75 -17.35 -12.43
CA LYS A 220 0.63 -16.81 -12.39
C LYS A 220 1.10 -16.59 -10.96
N ALA A 221 0.23 -16.11 -10.06
CA ALA A 221 0.58 -15.98 -8.64
C ALA A 221 1.03 -17.31 -8.03
N ARG A 222 0.26 -18.38 -8.27
CA ARG A 222 0.56 -19.74 -7.80
C ARG A 222 1.86 -20.27 -8.40
N LYS A 223 2.10 -20.06 -9.69
CA LYS A 223 3.36 -20.45 -10.36
C LYS A 223 4.58 -19.74 -9.77
N LEU A 224 4.46 -18.44 -9.49
CA LEU A 224 5.53 -17.66 -8.85
C LEU A 224 5.80 -18.13 -7.41
N ALA A 225 4.76 -18.43 -6.64
CA ALA A 225 4.91 -18.97 -5.29
C ALA A 225 5.68 -20.32 -5.30
N LYS A 226 5.32 -21.24 -6.21
CA LYS A 226 6.07 -22.49 -6.42
C LYS A 226 7.52 -22.22 -6.82
N LYS A 227 7.76 -21.26 -7.70
CA LYS A 227 9.10 -20.90 -8.15
C LYS A 227 9.94 -20.35 -7.00
N LEU A 228 9.43 -19.41 -6.22
CA LEU A 228 10.11 -18.85 -5.04
C LEU A 228 10.48 -19.93 -4.02
N ARG A 229 9.61 -20.93 -3.81
CA ARG A 229 9.86 -22.03 -2.89
C ARG A 229 10.95 -22.99 -3.41
N ASN A 230 10.92 -23.34 -4.69
CA ASN A 230 11.71 -24.42 -5.26
C ASN A 230 13.04 -23.96 -5.88
N ASP A 231 13.17 -22.69 -6.23
CA ASP A 231 14.33 -22.09 -6.89
C ASP A 231 15.00 -21.10 -5.93
N LYS A 232 16.06 -21.55 -5.28
CA LYS A 232 16.81 -20.76 -4.30
C LYS A 232 17.46 -19.53 -4.94
N ASP A 233 17.94 -19.64 -6.16
CA ASP A 233 18.62 -18.54 -6.84
C ASP A 233 17.62 -17.47 -7.24
N PHE A 234 16.44 -17.86 -7.71
CA PHE A 234 15.34 -16.95 -7.96
C PHE A 234 14.85 -16.24 -6.68
N TYR A 235 14.74 -16.97 -5.56
CA TYR A 235 14.41 -16.36 -4.27
C TYR A 235 15.43 -15.29 -3.87
N VAL A 236 16.72 -15.62 -3.91
CA VAL A 236 17.80 -14.69 -3.54
C VAL A 236 17.80 -13.48 -4.46
N TYR A 237 17.65 -13.68 -5.76
CA TYR A 237 17.53 -12.62 -6.74
C TYR A 237 16.35 -11.68 -6.42
N CYS A 238 15.13 -12.21 -6.23
CA CYS A 238 13.95 -11.41 -5.91
C CYS A 238 14.09 -10.65 -4.57
N SER A 239 14.67 -11.29 -3.55
CA SER A 239 14.93 -10.68 -2.26
C SER A 239 15.88 -9.48 -2.37
N LYS A 240 16.99 -9.66 -3.08
CA LYS A 240 17.99 -8.60 -3.31
C LYS A 240 17.40 -7.45 -4.14
N THR A 241 16.74 -7.78 -5.25
CA THR A 241 16.12 -6.80 -6.13
C THR A 241 15.10 -5.95 -5.39
N SER A 242 14.25 -6.57 -4.56
CA SER A 242 13.26 -5.83 -3.80
C SER A 242 13.89 -4.84 -2.81
N GLN A 243 14.97 -5.22 -2.15
CA GLN A 243 15.67 -4.35 -1.21
C GLN A 243 16.42 -3.21 -1.92
N GLU A 244 17.07 -3.49 -3.05
CA GLU A 244 17.74 -2.49 -3.87
C GLU A 244 16.75 -1.47 -4.44
N ASN A 245 15.59 -1.93 -4.93
CA ASN A 245 14.54 -1.06 -5.46
C ASN A 245 13.88 -0.22 -4.35
N TYR A 246 13.63 -0.80 -3.17
CA TYR A 246 13.17 -0.03 -2.02
C TYR A 246 14.16 1.11 -1.71
N ASN A 247 15.43 0.80 -1.54
CA ASN A 247 16.46 1.78 -1.21
C ASN A 247 16.57 2.89 -2.26
N THR A 248 16.41 2.55 -3.54
CA THR A 248 16.54 3.48 -4.65
C THR A 248 15.34 4.41 -4.80
N PHE A 249 14.12 3.89 -4.62
CA PHE A 249 12.90 4.60 -4.99
C PHE A 249 12.01 5.00 -3.82
N PHE A 250 12.05 4.28 -2.69
CA PHE A 250 11.11 4.43 -1.59
C PHE A 250 11.76 4.67 -0.22
N SER A 251 13.08 4.76 -0.14
CA SER A 251 13.76 5.16 1.09
C SER A 251 13.39 6.58 1.50
N GLU A 252 13.53 6.90 2.77
CA GLU A 252 13.27 8.24 3.31
C GLU A 252 14.09 9.31 2.56
N LEU A 253 15.33 9.01 2.20
CA LEU A 253 16.15 9.92 1.39
C LEU A 253 15.60 10.14 -0.02
N SER A 254 15.07 9.09 -0.66
CA SER A 254 14.44 9.18 -1.98
C SER A 254 13.16 10.01 -1.93
N PHE A 255 12.36 9.83 -0.88
CA PHE A 255 11.18 10.64 -0.62
C PHE A 255 11.53 12.13 -0.50
N LEU A 256 12.51 12.48 0.33
CA LEU A 256 12.95 13.87 0.52
C LEU A 256 13.47 14.51 -0.79
N LYS A 257 14.25 13.75 -1.58
CA LYS A 257 14.71 14.22 -2.90
C LYS A 257 13.54 14.46 -3.88
N HIS A 258 12.50 13.65 -3.79
CA HIS A 258 11.32 13.81 -4.64
C HIS A 258 10.50 15.03 -4.21
N MET A 259 10.25 15.18 -2.91
CA MET A 259 9.54 16.33 -2.36
C MET A 259 10.22 17.67 -2.69
N ASN A 260 11.54 17.75 -2.62
CA ASN A 260 12.30 18.95 -2.98
C ASN A 260 12.19 19.39 -4.46
N LYS A 261 11.63 18.57 -5.34
CA LYS A 261 11.32 18.94 -6.73
C LYS A 261 9.94 19.51 -6.89
N ILE A 262 9.06 19.23 -5.93
CA ILE A 262 7.65 19.66 -5.94
C ILE A 262 7.48 20.99 -5.20
N LEU A 263 8.19 21.16 -4.11
CA LEU A 263 8.20 22.37 -3.27
C LEU A 263 9.14 23.44 -3.80
#